data_a3f4864d70a7c3a9fb7a0156924dcedd
#
_entry.id   a3f4864d70a7c3a9fb7a0156924dcedd
#
_cell.length_a   1.000
_cell.length_b   1.000
_cell.length_c   1.000
_cell.angle_alpha   90.00
_cell.angle_beta   90.00
_cell.angle_gamma   90.00
#
_symmetry.space_group_name_H-M   'P 1'
#
loop_
_entity.id
_entity.type
_entity.pdbx_description
1 polymer ?
#
loop_
_entity_poly.entity_id
_entity_poly.type
_entity_poly.pdbx_seq_one_letter_code
_entity_poly.pdbx_strand_id
1 'polypeptide(L)'
;MRGFYYFFLVNLYGEPYNYNKDALGVPLKLTAALEENGIARATVGEIYEQIVNDLEASSKLFSNLPKQRGDYRINGAAVDILLSRVYLFMERYDETIAAADKAIQSAEGLTDYTALPGDTEFFMPTYDHSEVEWVYGAVSLESGMHVFAPARELMTYFEGKEDRREIFWFENNTKDEVQINKIAYSYQSVPNNTIRVSEAYLNRAEAYVLSGQANKNTLALADLNELRRHRIVGYEDVTIADETELLAEIREERYVELCYEGHRWFDLRRYGMPSISHDYKARSSLPWVTYTLREKDPLYTLPFPTTVFKNNIQLKQNPSAREPERTGEIKSN
;
A
#
# COMPACT_ATOMS: atom_id res chain seq x y z
N MET A 1 13.18 0.29 11.29
CA MET A 1 12.31 1.48 11.40
C MET A 1 12.75 2.62 10.47
N ARG A 2 14.04 3.01 10.41
CA ARG A 2 14.47 4.13 9.55
C ARG A 2 14.10 3.90 8.07
N GLY A 3 14.42 2.76 7.49
CA GLY A 3 14.04 2.42 6.11
C GLY A 3 12.52 2.49 5.86
N PHE A 4 11.71 2.04 6.82
CA PHE A 4 10.25 2.16 6.77
C PHE A 4 9.77 3.62 6.65
N TYR A 5 10.24 4.50 7.52
CA TYR A 5 9.83 5.90 7.46
C TYR A 5 10.33 6.61 6.20
N TYR A 6 11.56 6.33 5.75
CA TYR A 6 12.07 6.91 4.51
C TYR A 6 11.32 6.43 3.27
N PHE A 7 10.82 5.19 3.27
CA PHE A 7 9.97 4.71 2.18
C PHE A 7 8.69 5.55 2.06
N PHE A 8 8.01 5.84 3.15
CA PHE A 8 6.83 6.72 3.10
C PHE A 8 7.21 8.16 2.71
N LEU A 9 8.24 8.72 3.32
CA LEU A 9 8.65 10.10 3.06
C LEU A 9 9.05 10.32 1.59
N VAL A 10 9.87 9.44 1.01
CA VAL A 10 10.29 9.57 -0.38
C VAL A 10 9.12 9.38 -1.34
N ASN A 11 8.18 8.49 -1.03
CA ASN A 11 7.00 8.27 -1.85
C ASN A 11 5.91 9.33 -1.68
N LEU A 12 5.97 10.19 -0.69
CA LEU A 12 5.09 11.36 -0.57
C LEU A 12 5.70 12.60 -1.23
N TYR A 13 6.99 12.84 -1.04
CA TYR A 13 7.65 14.10 -1.35
C TYR A 13 8.72 14.04 -2.45
N GLY A 14 9.06 12.87 -2.96
CA GLY A 14 9.91 12.65 -4.12
C GLY A 14 9.09 12.21 -5.34
N GLU A 15 9.64 12.30 -6.53
CA GLU A 15 9.04 11.67 -7.71
C GLU A 15 9.10 10.14 -7.61
N PRO A 16 8.25 9.37 -8.34
CA PRO A 16 8.37 7.92 -8.34
C PRO A 16 9.76 7.47 -8.81
N TYR A 17 10.32 6.44 -8.17
CA TYR A 17 11.67 5.96 -8.47
C TYR A 17 11.83 5.59 -9.95
N ASN A 18 10.88 4.84 -10.49
CA ASN A 18 10.89 4.39 -11.89
C ASN A 18 10.58 5.51 -12.91
N TYR A 19 10.13 6.66 -12.45
CA TYR A 19 9.93 7.84 -13.30
C TYR A 19 11.17 8.74 -13.31
N ASN A 20 11.73 9.07 -12.14
CA ASN A 20 12.90 9.95 -12.04
C ASN A 20 13.64 9.76 -10.70
N LYS A 21 14.52 8.78 -10.65
CA LYS A 21 15.34 8.51 -9.44
C LYS A 21 16.37 9.61 -9.14
N ASP A 22 16.70 10.45 -10.10
CA ASP A 22 17.69 11.54 -9.94
C ASP A 22 17.02 12.85 -9.43
N ALA A 23 15.69 12.88 -9.36
CA ALA A 23 14.95 13.98 -8.76
C ALA A 23 15.25 14.11 -7.25
N LEU A 24 15.04 15.31 -6.72
CA LEU A 24 15.18 15.53 -5.27
C LEU A 24 14.05 14.82 -4.50
N GLY A 25 14.45 14.00 -3.55
CA GLY A 25 13.57 13.34 -2.60
C GLY A 25 13.38 14.13 -1.31
N VAL A 26 13.84 13.61 -0.17
CA VAL A 26 13.74 14.23 1.16
C VAL A 26 15.14 14.40 1.78
N PRO A 27 15.31 15.21 2.82
CA PRO A 27 16.55 15.24 3.59
C PRO A 27 16.89 13.88 4.20
N LEU A 28 18.10 13.40 3.97
CA LEU A 28 18.55 12.11 4.49
C LEU A 28 19.35 12.31 5.79
N LYS A 29 18.69 12.07 6.93
CA LYS A 29 19.26 12.20 8.27
C LYS A 29 19.66 10.84 8.79
N LEU A 30 20.97 10.58 8.92
CA LEU A 30 21.50 9.27 9.30
C LEU A 30 22.00 9.20 10.75
N THR A 31 22.19 10.34 11.38
CA THR A 31 22.70 10.45 12.76
C THR A 31 21.76 11.25 13.64
N ALA A 32 21.86 11.09 14.95
CA ALA A 32 21.08 11.84 15.93
C ALA A 32 21.64 13.25 16.20
N ALA A 33 22.81 13.62 15.65
CA ALA A 33 23.40 14.92 15.83
C ALA A 33 22.49 16.05 15.36
N LEU A 34 22.51 17.20 16.02
CA LEU A 34 21.80 18.39 15.58
C LEU A 34 22.51 19.03 14.38
N GLU A 35 21.73 19.47 13.41
CA GLU A 35 22.22 20.16 12.21
C GLU A 35 21.74 21.62 12.26
N GLU A 36 22.59 22.53 12.68
CA GLU A 36 22.24 23.94 12.89
C GLU A 36 21.72 24.63 11.64
N ASN A 37 22.22 24.26 10.45
CA ASN A 37 21.84 24.83 9.17
C ASN A 37 20.80 23.99 8.40
N GLY A 38 20.29 22.93 9.01
CA GLY A 38 19.42 21.98 8.33
C GLY A 38 20.17 21.04 7.37
N ILE A 39 19.44 20.24 6.62
CA ILE A 39 19.97 19.23 5.69
C ILE A 39 19.30 19.42 4.33
N ALA A 40 20.11 19.47 3.28
CA ALA A 40 19.60 19.49 1.89
C ALA A 40 18.91 18.16 1.56
N ARG A 41 18.06 18.19 0.54
CA ARG A 41 17.40 17.00 0.00
C ARG A 41 18.44 16.10 -0.69
N ALA A 42 18.39 14.82 -0.41
CA ALA A 42 19.04 13.79 -1.22
C ALA A 42 18.19 13.47 -2.47
N THR A 43 18.76 12.79 -3.44
CA THR A 43 18.00 12.27 -4.58
C THR A 43 17.10 11.12 -4.16
N VAL A 44 16.07 10.85 -4.92
CA VAL A 44 15.19 9.68 -4.74
C VAL A 44 16.02 8.38 -4.72
N GLY A 45 16.97 8.25 -5.66
CA GLY A 45 17.86 7.10 -5.76
C GLY A 45 18.69 6.88 -4.49
N GLU A 46 19.38 7.93 -3.99
CA GLU A 46 20.18 7.85 -2.75
C GLU A 46 19.33 7.43 -1.53
N ILE A 47 18.08 7.88 -1.48
CA ILE A 47 17.18 7.52 -0.38
C ILE A 47 16.77 6.04 -0.50
N TYR A 48 16.41 5.57 -1.70
CA TYR A 48 16.06 4.16 -1.91
C TYR A 48 17.23 3.22 -1.62
N GLU A 49 18.45 3.58 -2.01
CA GLU A 49 19.66 2.80 -1.64
C GLU A 49 19.84 2.73 -0.12
N GLN A 50 19.61 3.84 0.60
CA GLN A 50 19.67 3.81 2.06
C GLN A 50 18.56 2.95 2.67
N ILE A 51 17.33 2.98 2.10
CA ILE A 51 16.23 2.12 2.53
C ILE A 51 16.61 0.65 2.36
N VAL A 52 17.14 0.28 1.21
CA VAL A 52 17.61 -1.10 0.93
C VAL A 52 18.67 -1.51 1.93
N ASN A 53 19.72 -0.71 2.12
CA ASN A 53 20.79 -0.99 3.07
C ASN A 53 20.24 -1.23 4.49
N ASP A 54 19.31 -0.42 4.96
CA ASP A 54 18.70 -0.55 6.28
C ASP A 54 17.87 -1.84 6.40
N LEU A 55 17.09 -2.17 5.38
CA LEU A 55 16.21 -3.33 5.40
C LEU A 55 16.98 -4.64 5.22
N GLU A 56 17.98 -4.70 4.33
CA GLU A 56 18.85 -5.86 4.16
C GLU A 56 19.61 -6.16 5.46
N ALA A 57 20.19 -5.12 6.09
CA ALA A 57 20.86 -5.29 7.38
C ALA A 57 19.89 -5.82 8.45
N SER A 58 18.65 -5.31 8.48
CA SER A 58 17.62 -5.78 9.40
C SER A 58 17.24 -7.22 9.12
N SER A 59 16.96 -7.57 7.87
CA SER A 59 16.63 -8.93 7.43
C SER A 59 17.69 -9.95 7.83
N LYS A 60 18.98 -9.59 7.64
CA LYS A 60 20.12 -10.42 8.06
C LYS A 60 20.20 -10.61 9.59
N LEU A 61 19.89 -9.57 10.35
CA LEU A 61 19.88 -9.66 11.82
C LEU A 61 18.74 -10.56 12.29
N PHE A 62 17.54 -10.40 11.75
CA PHE A 62 16.37 -11.22 12.12
C PHE A 62 16.55 -12.69 11.74
N SER A 63 17.31 -13.03 10.70
CA SER A 63 17.56 -14.42 10.31
C SER A 63 18.27 -15.24 11.41
N ASN A 64 18.91 -14.58 12.38
CA ASN A 64 19.60 -15.21 13.51
C ASN A 64 18.76 -15.20 14.80
N LEU A 65 17.53 -14.70 14.76
CA LEU A 65 16.66 -14.59 15.92
C LEU A 65 15.49 -15.57 15.82
N PRO A 66 14.98 -16.07 16.95
CA PRO A 66 13.70 -16.79 16.93
C PRO A 66 12.60 -15.93 16.32
N LYS A 67 11.70 -16.55 15.57
CA LYS A 67 10.51 -15.87 15.06
C LYS A 67 9.70 -15.34 16.24
N GLN A 68 9.39 -14.04 16.22
CA GLN A 68 8.48 -13.40 17.16
C GLN A 68 7.36 -12.72 16.36
N ARG A 69 6.15 -13.00 16.78
CA ARG A 69 4.94 -12.40 16.24
C ARG A 69 3.98 -12.11 17.39
N GLY A 70 3.11 -11.13 17.25
CA GLY A 70 2.09 -10.84 18.24
C GLY A 70 2.49 -9.78 19.27
N ASP A 71 3.56 -9.03 19.05
CA ASP A 71 3.90 -7.85 19.87
C ASP A 71 4.05 -6.58 18.99
N TYR A 72 4.28 -5.44 19.62
CA TYR A 72 4.42 -4.14 18.93
C TYR A 72 5.70 -4.00 18.09
N ARG A 73 6.64 -4.94 18.18
CA ARG A 73 7.92 -4.89 17.46
C ARG A 73 7.76 -5.52 16.08
N ILE A 74 8.46 -4.92 15.12
CA ILE A 74 8.56 -5.52 13.78
C ILE A 74 9.34 -6.84 13.87
N ASN A 75 8.94 -7.82 13.06
CA ASN A 75 9.64 -9.11 12.94
C ASN A 75 10.34 -9.26 11.59
N GLY A 76 11.03 -10.40 11.39
CA GLY A 76 11.79 -10.66 10.17
C GLY A 76 10.91 -10.78 8.93
N ALA A 77 9.75 -11.44 9.01
CA ALA A 77 8.83 -11.58 7.89
C ALA A 77 8.31 -10.22 7.43
N ALA A 78 7.92 -9.35 8.36
CA ALA A 78 7.48 -7.99 8.02
C ALA A 78 8.59 -7.16 7.36
N VAL A 79 9.85 -7.33 7.77
CA VAL A 79 10.99 -6.68 7.10
C VAL A 79 11.17 -7.20 5.67
N ASP A 80 11.08 -8.50 5.46
CA ASP A 80 11.25 -9.11 4.14
C ASP A 80 10.06 -8.76 3.21
N ILE A 81 8.83 -8.65 3.72
CA ILE A 81 7.67 -8.12 2.96
C ILE A 81 7.95 -6.68 2.53
N LEU A 82 8.38 -5.82 3.45
CA LEU A 82 8.70 -4.43 3.13
C LEU A 82 9.85 -4.33 2.13
N LEU A 83 10.87 -5.19 2.25
CA LEU A 83 11.99 -5.24 1.31
C LEU A 83 11.52 -5.64 -0.09
N SER A 84 10.63 -6.64 -0.20
CA SER A 84 10.01 -7.02 -1.49
C SER A 84 9.24 -5.86 -2.12
N ARG A 85 8.50 -5.07 -1.32
CA ARG A 85 7.83 -3.85 -1.79
C ARG A 85 8.81 -2.82 -2.33
N VAL A 86 9.89 -2.56 -1.59
CA VAL A 86 10.92 -1.59 -1.99
C VAL A 86 11.58 -1.99 -3.31
N TYR A 87 11.98 -3.25 -3.44
CA TYR A 87 12.56 -3.76 -4.69
C TYR A 87 11.58 -3.71 -5.86
N LEU A 88 10.29 -4.00 -5.65
CA LEU A 88 9.26 -3.89 -6.68
C LEU A 88 9.14 -2.43 -7.18
N PHE A 89 9.19 -1.46 -6.28
CA PHE A 89 9.16 -0.02 -6.63
C PHE A 89 10.42 0.44 -7.37
N MET A 90 11.54 -0.26 -7.15
CA MET A 90 12.81 -0.03 -7.87
C MET A 90 12.90 -0.81 -9.18
N GLU A 91 11.88 -1.61 -9.54
CA GLU A 91 11.88 -2.52 -10.69
C GLU A 91 13.00 -3.60 -10.63
N ARG A 92 13.43 -3.93 -9.42
CA ARG A 92 14.39 -4.99 -9.12
C ARG A 92 13.65 -6.31 -8.88
N TYR A 93 13.15 -6.90 -9.96
CA TYR A 93 12.17 -7.99 -9.89
C TYR A 93 12.74 -9.29 -9.30
N ASP A 94 13.99 -9.66 -9.62
CA ASP A 94 14.60 -10.85 -9.05
C ASP A 94 14.80 -10.74 -7.55
N GLU A 95 15.21 -9.57 -7.05
CA GLU A 95 15.32 -9.31 -5.62
C GLU A 95 13.95 -9.19 -4.95
N THR A 96 12.94 -8.69 -5.66
CA THR A 96 11.55 -8.71 -5.18
C THR A 96 11.11 -10.14 -4.92
N ILE A 97 11.32 -11.04 -5.89
CA ILE A 97 10.97 -12.46 -5.77
C ILE A 97 11.69 -13.10 -4.59
N ALA A 98 13.00 -12.91 -4.49
CA ALA A 98 13.80 -13.49 -3.41
C ALA A 98 13.37 -13.01 -2.00
N ALA A 99 13.06 -11.72 -1.86
CA ALA A 99 12.59 -11.17 -0.59
C ALA A 99 11.18 -11.67 -0.24
N ALA A 100 10.28 -11.74 -1.22
CA ALA A 100 8.93 -12.25 -1.03
C ALA A 100 8.93 -13.77 -0.70
N ASP A 101 9.77 -14.56 -1.37
CA ASP A 101 9.98 -15.98 -1.06
C ASP A 101 10.37 -16.17 0.41
N LYS A 102 11.36 -15.40 0.87
CA LYS A 102 11.82 -15.45 2.23
C LYS A 102 10.73 -15.06 3.23
N ALA A 103 9.95 -14.03 2.92
CA ALA A 103 8.82 -13.60 3.73
C ALA A 103 7.75 -14.70 3.85
N ILE A 104 7.32 -15.26 2.72
CA ILE A 104 6.29 -16.32 2.66
C ILE A 104 6.74 -17.58 3.40
N GLN A 105 8.00 -17.99 3.25
CA GLN A 105 8.55 -19.14 3.97
C GLN A 105 8.64 -18.95 5.48
N SER A 106 8.80 -17.73 5.96
CA SER A 106 8.89 -17.40 7.38
C SER A 106 7.56 -17.05 8.03
N ALA A 107 6.54 -16.67 7.25
CA ALA A 107 5.21 -16.36 7.73
C ALA A 107 4.41 -17.62 8.13
N GLU A 108 3.30 -17.43 8.85
CA GLU A 108 2.38 -18.54 9.19
C GLU A 108 1.44 -18.90 8.03
N GLY A 109 1.41 -18.12 6.96
CA GLY A 109 0.59 -18.30 5.79
C GLY A 109 -0.59 -17.32 5.70
N LEU A 110 -1.40 -17.50 4.68
CA LEU A 110 -2.62 -16.72 4.49
C LEU A 110 -3.70 -17.13 5.48
N THR A 111 -4.45 -16.17 5.97
CA THR A 111 -5.68 -16.44 6.71
C THR A 111 -6.76 -16.89 5.72
N ASP A 112 -7.38 -18.02 5.98
CA ASP A 112 -8.46 -18.54 5.14
C ASP A 112 -9.80 -17.92 5.53
N TYR A 113 -10.21 -16.88 4.80
CA TYR A 113 -11.49 -16.22 5.03
C TYR A 113 -12.69 -17.10 4.65
N THR A 114 -12.50 -18.08 3.77
CA THR A 114 -13.58 -18.98 3.35
C THR A 114 -14.00 -19.94 4.46
N ALA A 115 -13.10 -20.22 5.40
CA ALA A 115 -13.36 -21.03 6.56
C ALA A 115 -13.99 -20.26 7.75
N LEU A 116 -13.99 -18.93 7.72
CA LEU A 116 -14.56 -18.12 8.77
C LEU A 116 -16.09 -18.06 8.66
N PRO A 117 -16.85 -18.15 9.78
CA PRO A 117 -18.29 -17.89 9.78
C PRO A 117 -18.62 -16.51 9.21
N GLY A 118 -19.74 -16.40 8.47
CA GLY A 118 -20.13 -15.15 7.82
C GLY A 118 -20.52 -14.03 8.79
N ASP A 119 -20.80 -14.34 10.03
CA ASP A 119 -21.10 -13.42 11.13
C ASP A 119 -19.87 -13.12 12.01
N THR A 120 -18.68 -13.51 11.57
CA THR A 120 -17.43 -13.20 12.27
C THR A 120 -17.21 -11.68 12.32
N GLU A 121 -17.07 -11.13 13.52
CA GLU A 121 -16.60 -9.77 13.68
C GLU A 121 -15.14 -9.68 13.19
N PHE A 122 -14.95 -9.03 12.05
CA PHE A 122 -13.66 -8.98 11.38
C PHE A 122 -12.97 -7.64 11.60
N PHE A 123 -11.71 -7.71 11.96
CA PHE A 123 -10.86 -6.56 12.13
C PHE A 123 -9.45 -6.89 11.65
N MET A 124 -8.97 -6.24 10.60
CA MET A 124 -7.69 -6.60 9.97
C MET A 124 -6.47 -6.38 10.87
N PRO A 125 -6.30 -5.25 11.57
CA PRO A 125 -5.08 -5.02 12.34
C PRO A 125 -5.01 -5.81 13.67
N THR A 126 -5.06 -7.14 13.57
CA THR A 126 -4.87 -8.04 14.71
C THR A 126 -3.93 -9.19 14.35
N TYR A 127 -3.21 -9.69 15.35
CA TYR A 127 -2.38 -10.89 15.23
C TYR A 127 -3.17 -12.21 15.30
N ASP A 128 -4.49 -12.15 15.45
CA ASP A 128 -5.35 -13.33 15.34
C ASP A 128 -5.40 -13.86 13.90
N HIS A 129 -5.12 -13.00 12.92
CA HIS A 129 -4.94 -13.41 11.54
C HIS A 129 -3.51 -13.89 11.29
N SER A 130 -3.35 -15.13 10.81
CA SER A 130 -2.05 -15.76 10.53
C SER A 130 -1.17 -14.95 9.56
N GLU A 131 -1.79 -14.22 8.65
CA GLU A 131 -1.10 -13.43 7.63
C GLU A 131 -0.53 -12.10 8.13
N VAL A 132 -0.93 -11.63 9.33
CA VAL A 132 -0.48 -10.34 9.87
C VAL A 132 0.84 -10.49 10.60
N GLU A 133 1.89 -9.89 10.07
CA GLU A 133 3.23 -9.97 10.61
C GLU A 133 3.62 -8.75 11.46
N TRP A 134 3.02 -7.60 11.19
CA TRP A 134 3.21 -6.41 12.01
C TRP A 134 2.04 -5.45 11.91
N VAL A 135 1.57 -4.96 13.06
CA VAL A 135 0.57 -3.90 13.16
C VAL A 135 1.21 -2.59 13.60
N TYR A 136 0.81 -1.48 12.97
CA TYR A 136 1.39 -0.18 13.23
C TYR A 136 0.37 0.96 13.01
N GLY A 137 0.77 2.18 13.34
CA GLY A 137 -0.06 3.36 13.22
C GLY A 137 -0.83 3.66 14.50
N ALA A 138 -1.72 4.62 14.41
CA ALA A 138 -2.65 4.98 15.48
C ALA A 138 -3.97 5.43 14.88
N VAL A 139 -5.07 5.04 15.46
CA VAL A 139 -6.37 5.59 15.11
C VAL A 139 -6.50 6.97 15.72
N SER A 140 -6.71 7.99 14.88
CA SER A 140 -7.30 9.23 15.32
C SER A 140 -8.81 9.04 15.45
N LEU A 141 -9.37 9.26 16.61
CA LEU A 141 -10.82 9.20 16.83
C LEU A 141 -11.60 10.19 15.96
N GLU A 142 -10.93 11.23 15.46
CA GLU A 142 -11.51 12.25 14.59
C GLU A 142 -11.49 11.90 13.10
N SER A 143 -10.68 10.95 12.70
CA SER A 143 -10.54 10.51 11.30
C SER A 143 -11.30 9.22 11.00
N GLY A 144 -12.51 9.09 11.55
CA GLY A 144 -13.32 7.90 11.32
C GLY A 144 -13.48 7.61 9.82
N MET A 145 -13.09 6.43 9.38
CA MET A 145 -13.32 5.94 8.02
C MET A 145 -14.80 5.91 7.63
N HIS A 146 -15.67 6.09 8.62
CA HIS A 146 -17.13 6.21 8.44
C HIS A 146 -17.60 7.44 7.64
N VAL A 147 -16.71 8.39 7.36
CA VAL A 147 -17.04 9.55 6.49
C VAL A 147 -16.76 9.28 5.01
N PHE A 148 -16.15 8.15 4.69
CA PHE A 148 -15.84 7.75 3.32
C PHE A 148 -16.63 6.51 2.95
N ALA A 149 -17.33 6.57 1.82
CA ALA A 149 -17.88 5.38 1.18
C ALA A 149 -16.83 4.75 0.26
N PRO A 150 -16.85 3.42 0.05
CA PRO A 150 -16.01 2.79 -0.96
C PRO A 150 -16.38 3.31 -2.35
N ALA A 151 -15.35 3.43 -3.21
CA ALA A 151 -15.59 3.76 -4.60
C ALA A 151 -16.47 2.67 -5.27
N ARG A 152 -17.43 3.09 -6.10
CA ARG A 152 -18.31 2.13 -6.80
C ARG A 152 -17.49 1.13 -7.62
N GLU A 153 -16.44 1.59 -8.28
CA GLU A 153 -15.49 0.76 -9.03
C GLU A 153 -14.91 -0.38 -8.16
N LEU A 154 -14.51 -0.09 -6.92
CA LEU A 154 -14.01 -1.12 -6.00
C LEU A 154 -15.09 -2.17 -5.71
N MET A 155 -16.33 -1.76 -5.52
CA MET A 155 -17.42 -2.69 -5.21
C MET A 155 -17.77 -3.63 -6.38
N THR A 156 -17.55 -3.20 -7.63
CA THR A 156 -17.81 -4.07 -8.79
C THR A 156 -16.91 -5.32 -8.84
N TYR A 157 -15.75 -5.29 -8.19
CA TYR A 157 -14.87 -6.47 -8.12
C TYR A 157 -15.44 -7.62 -7.29
N PHE A 158 -16.41 -7.36 -6.43
CA PHE A 158 -17.07 -8.36 -5.60
C PHE A 158 -18.32 -8.96 -6.25
N GLU A 159 -18.88 -8.32 -7.28
CA GLU A 159 -20.11 -8.75 -7.92
C GLU A 159 -20.00 -10.15 -8.54
N GLY A 160 -21.00 -10.97 -8.32
CA GLY A 160 -21.11 -12.32 -8.92
C GLY A 160 -20.21 -13.40 -8.31
N LYS A 161 -19.55 -13.12 -7.20
CA LYS A 161 -18.71 -14.09 -6.46
C LYS A 161 -19.07 -14.05 -4.98
N GLU A 162 -18.88 -15.17 -4.29
CA GLU A 162 -18.92 -15.18 -2.82
C GLU A 162 -17.52 -14.85 -2.27
N ASP A 163 -17.14 -13.60 -2.41
CA ASP A 163 -15.87 -13.09 -1.90
C ASP A 163 -16.04 -12.66 -0.44
N ARG A 164 -15.38 -13.35 0.46
CA ARG A 164 -15.50 -13.12 1.90
C ARG A 164 -14.99 -11.75 2.34
N ARG A 165 -14.14 -11.11 1.52
CA ARG A 165 -13.69 -9.75 1.77
C ARG A 165 -14.82 -8.74 1.75
N GLU A 166 -15.84 -8.95 0.90
CA GLU A 166 -17.00 -8.05 0.84
C GLU A 166 -17.71 -7.96 2.18
N ILE A 167 -18.08 -9.10 2.77
CA ILE A 167 -18.83 -9.13 4.03
C ILE A 167 -18.00 -8.78 5.26
N PHE A 168 -16.66 -8.99 5.21
CA PHE A 168 -15.79 -8.70 6.34
C PHE A 168 -15.24 -7.27 6.33
N TRP A 169 -15.10 -6.67 5.16
CA TRP A 169 -14.46 -5.37 5.02
C TRP A 169 -15.43 -4.22 4.81
N PHE A 170 -16.68 -4.54 4.47
CA PHE A 170 -17.71 -3.54 4.22
C PHE A 170 -18.97 -3.88 4.97
N GLU A 171 -19.67 -2.87 5.42
CA GLU A 171 -20.91 -3.00 6.17
C GLU A 171 -21.95 -2.03 5.62
N ASN A 172 -23.18 -2.49 5.48
CA ASN A 172 -24.31 -1.62 5.18
C ASN A 172 -24.81 -0.99 6.48
N ASN A 173 -24.78 0.33 6.55
CA ASN A 173 -25.38 1.02 7.69
C ASN A 173 -26.91 1.06 7.58
N THR A 174 -27.57 1.60 8.62
CA THR A 174 -29.04 1.72 8.69
C THR A 174 -29.67 2.64 7.64
N LYS A 175 -28.87 3.29 6.78
CA LYS A 175 -29.30 4.18 5.69
C LYS A 175 -29.00 3.59 4.32
N ASP A 176 -28.71 2.28 4.24
CA ASP A 176 -28.30 1.59 3.01
C ASP A 176 -27.01 2.19 2.36
N GLU A 177 -26.16 2.81 3.18
CA GLU A 177 -24.85 3.32 2.74
C GLU A 177 -23.78 2.29 3.13
N VAL A 178 -22.92 1.93 2.17
CA VAL A 178 -21.80 1.04 2.43
C VAL A 178 -20.72 1.79 3.21
N GLN A 179 -20.28 1.22 4.31
CA GLN A 179 -19.19 1.72 5.16
C GLN A 179 -17.99 0.78 5.09
N ILE A 180 -16.80 1.35 5.34
CA ILE A 180 -15.56 0.59 5.34
C ILE A 180 -15.29 0.11 6.75
N ASN A 181 -15.23 -1.20 6.94
CA ASN A 181 -15.03 -1.86 8.23
C ASN A 181 -13.63 -2.49 8.38
N LYS A 182 -12.92 -2.71 7.30
CA LYS A 182 -11.64 -3.42 7.25
C LYS A 182 -10.60 -2.94 8.26
N ILE A 183 -10.43 -1.63 8.36
CA ILE A 183 -9.46 -0.98 9.26
C ILE A 183 -10.13 0.05 10.16
N ALA A 184 -11.41 0.22 10.01
CA ALA A 184 -12.18 1.10 10.86
C ALA A 184 -12.22 0.48 12.23
N TYR A 185 -11.81 1.10 13.25
CA TYR A 185 -12.31 0.79 14.45
C TYR A 185 -12.20 1.69 15.50
N SER A 186 -13.08 1.73 15.96
CA SER A 186 -13.67 1.61 17.25
C SER A 186 -13.05 2.53 18.31
N TYR A 187 -13.75 2.71 19.29
CA TYR A 187 -13.55 3.36 20.58
C TYR A 187 -12.23 3.02 21.33
N GLN A 188 -11.32 2.28 20.72
CA GLN A 188 -10.02 1.91 21.30
C GLN A 188 -8.89 2.43 20.41
N SER A 189 -7.86 3.01 21.02
CA SER A 189 -6.64 3.46 20.35
C SER A 189 -5.79 2.27 19.92
N VAL A 190 -6.21 1.56 18.87
CA VAL A 190 -5.48 0.42 18.31
C VAL A 190 -4.77 0.83 17.02
N PRO A 191 -3.67 0.18 16.66
CA PRO A 191 -3.04 0.36 15.36
C PRO A 191 -4.04 0.07 14.23
N ASN A 192 -3.94 0.80 13.13
CA ASN A 192 -4.89 0.73 12.01
C ASN A 192 -4.28 0.31 10.68
N ASN A 193 -3.00 -0.08 10.67
CA ASN A 193 -2.30 -0.53 9.49
C ASN A 193 -1.55 -1.83 9.78
N THR A 194 -1.31 -2.60 8.71
CA THR A 194 -0.61 -3.89 8.79
C THR A 194 0.49 -4.01 7.75
N ILE A 195 1.46 -4.89 8.05
CA ILE A 195 2.27 -5.56 7.04
C ILE A 195 1.88 -7.05 7.14
N ARG A 196 1.42 -7.63 6.03
CA ARG A 196 0.87 -8.98 5.99
C ARG A 196 1.33 -9.75 4.75
N VAL A 197 1.36 -11.06 4.86
CA VAL A 197 1.98 -11.93 3.86
C VAL A 197 1.27 -11.93 2.51
N SER A 198 -0.02 -11.62 2.44
CA SER A 198 -0.74 -11.47 1.18
C SER A 198 -0.12 -10.41 0.26
N GLU A 199 0.48 -9.37 0.82
CA GLU A 199 1.26 -8.41 0.05
C GLU A 199 2.50 -9.07 -0.60
N ALA A 200 3.18 -9.98 0.09
CA ALA A 200 4.34 -10.68 -0.48
C ALA A 200 3.93 -11.56 -1.68
N TYR A 201 2.79 -12.25 -1.61
CA TYR A 201 2.23 -12.98 -2.76
C TYR A 201 1.99 -12.06 -3.95
N LEU A 202 1.37 -10.90 -3.74
CA LEU A 202 1.09 -9.93 -4.80
C LEU A 202 2.37 -9.26 -5.34
N ASN A 203 3.34 -8.94 -4.49
CA ASN A 203 4.63 -8.41 -4.91
C ASN A 203 5.37 -9.43 -5.78
N ARG A 204 5.36 -10.70 -5.38
CA ARG A 204 6.04 -11.79 -6.10
C ARG A 204 5.34 -12.09 -7.42
N ALA A 205 4.00 -12.16 -7.44
CA ALA A 205 3.22 -12.37 -8.65
C ALA A 205 3.49 -11.28 -9.71
N GLU A 206 3.45 -10.01 -9.32
CA GLU A 206 3.74 -8.89 -10.22
C GLU A 206 5.19 -8.95 -10.71
N ALA A 207 6.14 -9.23 -9.82
CA ALA A 207 7.55 -9.34 -10.17
C ALA A 207 7.83 -10.52 -11.10
N TYR A 208 7.16 -11.65 -10.95
CA TYR A 208 7.29 -12.77 -11.89
C TYR A 208 6.91 -12.36 -13.31
N VAL A 209 5.73 -11.75 -13.51
CA VAL A 209 5.30 -11.31 -14.85
C VAL A 209 6.30 -10.35 -15.48
N LEU A 210 6.86 -9.43 -14.69
CA LEU A 210 7.78 -8.40 -15.18
C LEU A 210 9.25 -8.86 -15.25
N SER A 211 9.58 -10.04 -14.71
CA SER A 211 10.93 -10.58 -14.72
C SER A 211 11.28 -11.25 -16.06
N GLY A 212 12.58 -11.56 -16.24
CA GLY A 212 13.06 -12.39 -17.34
C GLY A 212 13.02 -13.90 -17.08
N GLN A 213 12.41 -14.37 -15.98
CA GLN A 213 12.46 -15.76 -15.55
C GLN A 213 11.65 -16.69 -16.47
N ALA A 214 12.12 -17.93 -16.62
CA ALA A 214 11.36 -18.98 -17.30
C ALA A 214 10.10 -19.33 -16.46
N ASN A 215 9.01 -19.69 -17.14
CA ASN A 215 7.74 -20.06 -16.50
C ASN A 215 7.11 -18.96 -15.63
N LYS A 216 7.50 -17.71 -15.81
CA LYS A 216 7.07 -16.56 -15.00
C LYS A 216 5.54 -16.46 -14.86
N ASN A 217 4.78 -16.64 -15.96
CA ASN A 217 3.32 -16.53 -15.92
C ASN A 217 2.69 -17.66 -15.10
N THR A 218 3.24 -18.87 -15.16
CA THR A 218 2.77 -20.00 -14.33
C THR A 218 3.01 -19.72 -12.85
N LEU A 219 4.16 -19.16 -12.50
CA LEU A 219 4.49 -18.82 -11.10
C LEU A 219 3.64 -17.67 -10.59
N ALA A 220 3.42 -16.64 -11.40
CA ALA A 220 2.55 -15.51 -11.07
C ALA A 220 1.09 -15.95 -10.87
N LEU A 221 0.57 -16.82 -11.74
CA LEU A 221 -0.76 -17.41 -11.61
C LEU A 221 -0.90 -18.28 -10.35
N ALA A 222 0.14 -19.01 -9.98
CA ALA A 222 0.12 -19.80 -8.76
C ALA A 222 -0.09 -18.92 -7.52
N ASP A 223 0.60 -17.78 -7.44
CA ASP A 223 0.44 -16.83 -6.34
C ASP A 223 -0.95 -16.16 -6.33
N LEU A 224 -1.43 -15.74 -7.49
CA LEU A 224 -2.76 -15.14 -7.63
C LEU A 224 -3.86 -16.11 -7.24
N ASN A 225 -3.81 -17.34 -7.75
CA ASN A 225 -4.79 -18.38 -7.44
C ASN A 225 -4.74 -18.80 -5.96
N GLU A 226 -3.54 -18.88 -5.39
CA GLU A 226 -3.38 -19.19 -3.97
C GLU A 226 -4.06 -18.14 -3.08
N LEU A 227 -3.84 -16.86 -3.35
CA LEU A 227 -4.50 -15.80 -2.61
C LEU A 227 -6.03 -15.86 -2.76
N ARG A 228 -6.53 -16.05 -3.98
CA ARG A 228 -7.97 -16.10 -4.28
C ARG A 228 -8.68 -17.29 -3.64
N ARG A 229 -8.02 -18.44 -3.54
CA ARG A 229 -8.58 -19.61 -2.81
C ARG A 229 -8.86 -19.30 -1.35
N HIS A 230 -8.08 -18.43 -0.73
CA HIS A 230 -8.27 -18.02 0.67
C HIS A 230 -9.26 -16.86 0.83
N ARG A 231 -9.86 -16.36 -0.25
CA ARG A 231 -10.77 -15.21 -0.24
C ARG A 231 -12.17 -15.53 -0.76
N ILE A 232 -12.25 -16.36 -1.79
CA ILE A 232 -13.47 -16.60 -2.57
C ILE A 232 -13.94 -18.02 -2.35
N VAL A 233 -15.18 -18.18 -1.88
CA VAL A 233 -15.78 -19.51 -1.65
C VAL A 233 -16.00 -20.22 -2.97
N GLY A 234 -15.57 -21.48 -3.05
CA GLY A 234 -15.69 -22.27 -4.28
C GLY A 234 -14.86 -21.78 -5.45
N TYR A 235 -13.77 -21.06 -5.16
CA TYR A 235 -12.88 -20.55 -6.22
C TYR A 235 -12.27 -21.67 -7.05
N GLU A 236 -12.34 -21.53 -8.36
CA GLU A 236 -11.63 -22.37 -9.32
C GLU A 236 -10.46 -21.61 -9.94
N ASP A 237 -9.30 -22.27 -10.04
CA ASP A 237 -8.08 -21.65 -10.55
C ASP A 237 -8.26 -21.11 -11.97
N VAL A 238 -7.92 -19.84 -12.15
CA VAL A 238 -7.93 -19.22 -13.47
C VAL A 238 -6.63 -19.53 -14.22
N THR A 239 -6.74 -19.53 -15.53
CA THR A 239 -5.59 -19.60 -16.45
C THR A 239 -5.62 -18.40 -17.38
N ILE A 240 -4.56 -17.61 -17.37
CA ILE A 240 -4.41 -16.41 -18.18
C ILE A 240 -3.10 -16.54 -18.95
N ALA A 241 -3.19 -16.60 -20.28
CA ALA A 241 -2.03 -16.81 -21.13
C ALA A 241 -1.35 -15.49 -21.56
N ASP A 242 -2.13 -14.44 -21.71
CA ASP A 242 -1.62 -13.11 -22.09
C ASP A 242 -0.97 -12.41 -20.88
N GLU A 243 0.27 -11.97 -21.04
CA GLU A 243 1.04 -11.32 -19.97
C GLU A 243 0.45 -9.99 -19.55
N THR A 244 -0.12 -9.24 -20.49
CA THR A 244 -0.71 -7.93 -20.20
C THR A 244 -1.98 -8.10 -19.39
N GLU A 245 -2.81 -9.08 -19.77
CA GLU A 245 -4.01 -9.44 -19.03
C GLU A 245 -3.67 -9.96 -17.63
N LEU A 246 -2.68 -10.86 -17.52
CA LEU A 246 -2.24 -11.39 -16.22
C LEU A 246 -1.71 -10.28 -15.30
N LEU A 247 -0.91 -9.36 -15.83
CA LEU A 247 -0.40 -8.22 -15.06
C LEU A 247 -1.54 -7.31 -14.60
N ALA A 248 -2.53 -7.06 -15.45
CA ALA A 248 -3.72 -6.29 -15.09
C ALA A 248 -4.49 -6.97 -13.96
N GLU A 249 -4.77 -8.27 -14.08
CA GLU A 249 -5.46 -9.07 -13.05
C GLU A 249 -4.73 -9.05 -11.70
N ILE A 250 -3.40 -9.18 -11.69
CA ILE A 250 -2.60 -9.11 -10.45
C ILE A 250 -2.70 -7.72 -9.82
N ARG A 251 -2.65 -6.65 -10.63
CA ARG A 251 -2.78 -5.27 -10.14
C ARG A 251 -4.18 -4.94 -9.64
N GLU A 252 -5.20 -5.51 -10.25
CA GLU A 252 -6.58 -5.43 -9.78
C GLU A 252 -6.74 -6.18 -8.45
N GLU A 253 -6.25 -7.42 -8.37
CA GLU A 253 -6.25 -8.17 -7.11
C GLU A 253 -5.51 -7.41 -5.99
N ARG A 254 -4.38 -6.78 -6.33
CA ARG A 254 -3.64 -5.92 -5.38
C ARG A 254 -4.48 -4.72 -4.93
N TYR A 255 -5.23 -4.10 -5.83
CA TYR A 255 -6.13 -2.99 -5.49
C TYR A 255 -7.22 -3.42 -4.52
N VAL A 256 -7.86 -4.55 -4.79
CA VAL A 256 -8.90 -5.13 -3.92
C VAL A 256 -8.31 -5.57 -2.58
N GLU A 257 -7.27 -6.40 -2.61
CA GLU A 257 -6.69 -7.01 -1.42
C GLU A 257 -6.11 -5.99 -0.45
N LEU A 258 -5.41 -4.97 -0.95
CA LEU A 258 -4.72 -3.97 -0.13
C LEU A 258 -5.48 -2.63 -0.03
N CYS A 259 -6.78 -2.60 -0.37
CA CYS A 259 -7.59 -1.40 -0.25
C CYS A 259 -7.60 -0.89 1.20
N TYR A 260 -7.54 0.42 1.37
CA TYR A 260 -7.52 1.14 2.66
C TYR A 260 -6.29 0.91 3.55
N GLU A 261 -5.28 0.18 3.09
CA GLU A 261 -4.01 -0.02 3.80
C GLU A 261 -2.87 0.92 3.31
N GLY A 262 -3.23 1.98 2.59
CA GLY A 262 -2.27 3.02 2.16
C GLY A 262 -1.46 2.68 0.91
N HIS A 263 -1.79 1.61 0.18
CA HIS A 263 -1.01 1.17 -1.00
C HIS A 263 -1.40 1.87 -2.30
N ARG A 264 -2.70 2.09 -2.56
CA ARG A 264 -3.22 2.51 -3.87
C ARG A 264 -2.56 3.76 -4.42
N TRP A 265 -2.35 4.80 -3.58
CA TRP A 265 -1.68 6.03 -4.01
C TRP A 265 -0.26 5.78 -4.53
N PHE A 266 0.52 4.99 -3.81
CA PHE A 266 1.88 4.68 -4.19
C PHE A 266 1.95 3.76 -5.42
N ASP A 267 1.00 2.83 -5.56
CA ASP A 267 0.87 1.98 -6.74
C ASP A 267 0.53 2.81 -7.98
N LEU A 268 -0.44 3.72 -7.92
CA LEU A 268 -0.78 4.61 -9.03
C LEU A 268 0.42 5.45 -9.48
N ARG A 269 1.27 5.89 -8.54
CA ARG A 269 2.48 6.64 -8.85
C ARG A 269 3.46 5.80 -9.67
N ARG A 270 3.73 4.56 -9.28
CA ARG A 270 4.63 3.66 -10.02
C ARG A 270 4.01 3.09 -11.30
N TYR A 271 2.69 3.10 -11.43
CA TYR A 271 1.97 2.71 -12.66
C TYR A 271 1.90 3.83 -13.71
N GLY A 272 2.74 4.84 -13.60
CA GLY A 272 2.86 5.92 -14.57
C GLY A 272 1.99 7.13 -14.27
N MET A 273 1.46 7.25 -13.06
CA MET A 273 0.67 8.42 -12.63
C MET A 273 -0.53 8.68 -13.55
N PRO A 274 -1.48 7.75 -13.67
CA PRO A 274 -2.64 7.88 -14.55
C PRO A 274 -3.56 9.02 -14.12
N SER A 275 -4.45 9.45 -15.01
CA SER A 275 -5.55 10.34 -14.61
C SER A 275 -6.51 9.60 -13.70
N ILE A 276 -6.89 10.22 -12.58
CA ILE A 276 -7.88 9.69 -11.64
C ILE A 276 -8.92 10.75 -11.30
N SER A 277 -10.17 10.32 -11.12
CA SER A 277 -11.26 11.22 -10.76
C SER A 277 -12.04 10.67 -9.57
N HIS A 278 -12.44 11.56 -8.67
CA HIS A 278 -13.29 11.21 -7.53
C HIS A 278 -14.44 12.19 -7.41
N ASP A 279 -15.62 11.65 -7.13
CA ASP A 279 -16.78 12.42 -6.79
C ASP A 279 -16.76 12.79 -5.30
N TYR A 280 -17.03 14.02 -5.01
CA TYR A 280 -17.08 14.55 -3.65
C TYR A 280 -18.35 15.36 -3.42
N LYS A 281 -18.93 15.21 -2.25
CA LYS A 281 -20.08 15.96 -1.81
C LYS A 281 -19.86 16.49 -0.42
N ALA A 282 -19.65 17.80 -0.30
CA ALA A 282 -19.30 18.43 0.97
C ALA A 282 -20.43 18.38 2.01
N ARG A 283 -21.70 18.36 1.57
CA ARG A 283 -22.91 18.24 2.40
C ARG A 283 -24.02 17.58 1.58
N SER A 284 -24.96 16.92 2.25
CA SER A 284 -26.10 16.26 1.61
C SER A 284 -26.94 17.20 0.71
N SER A 285 -27.00 18.49 1.05
CA SER A 285 -27.74 19.52 0.30
C SER A 285 -26.98 20.10 -0.90
N LEU A 286 -25.69 19.79 -1.08
CA LEU A 286 -24.88 20.29 -2.18
C LEU A 286 -24.84 19.29 -3.35
N PRO A 287 -24.55 19.74 -4.56
CA PRO A 287 -24.35 18.83 -5.69
C PRO A 287 -23.08 18.00 -5.51
N TRP A 288 -23.02 16.88 -6.21
CA TRP A 288 -21.77 16.16 -6.39
C TRP A 288 -20.81 16.97 -7.25
N VAL A 289 -19.53 16.93 -6.90
CA VAL A 289 -18.45 17.62 -7.62
C VAL A 289 -17.37 16.59 -7.93
N THR A 290 -17.02 16.47 -9.21
CA THR A 290 -15.95 15.59 -9.66
C THR A 290 -14.62 16.35 -9.64
N TYR A 291 -13.63 15.85 -8.90
CA TYR A 291 -12.26 16.33 -8.90
C TYR A 291 -11.38 15.37 -9.69
N THR A 292 -10.59 15.90 -10.61
CA THR A 292 -9.69 15.12 -11.45
C THR A 292 -8.24 15.50 -11.19
N LEU A 293 -7.42 14.49 -10.86
CA LEU A 293 -5.97 14.57 -10.95
C LEU A 293 -5.58 14.08 -12.35
N ARG A 294 -4.85 14.89 -13.12
CA ARG A 294 -4.48 14.57 -14.50
C ARG A 294 -3.36 13.54 -14.54
N GLU A 295 -3.19 12.89 -15.68
CA GLU A 295 -2.02 12.06 -15.92
C GLU A 295 -0.74 12.85 -15.68
N LYS A 296 0.21 12.27 -14.93
CA LYS A 296 1.50 12.89 -14.55
C LYS A 296 1.36 14.27 -13.90
N ASP A 297 0.26 14.52 -13.22
CA ASP A 297 0.00 15.78 -12.53
C ASP A 297 1.10 16.03 -11.48
N PRO A 298 1.64 17.27 -11.38
CA PRO A 298 2.65 17.58 -10.36
C PRO A 298 2.24 17.25 -8.92
N LEU A 299 0.94 17.25 -8.62
CA LEU A 299 0.41 16.89 -7.29
C LEU A 299 0.54 15.40 -6.94
N TYR A 300 0.97 14.54 -7.87
CA TYR A 300 1.42 13.20 -7.51
C TYR A 300 2.66 13.23 -6.58
N THR A 301 3.38 14.35 -6.56
CA THR A 301 4.45 14.61 -5.58
C THR A 301 4.01 15.75 -4.68
N LEU A 302 3.73 15.45 -3.40
CA LEU A 302 3.16 16.42 -2.47
C LEU A 302 4.13 17.58 -2.18
N PRO A 303 3.62 18.81 -1.98
CA PRO A 303 4.41 19.89 -1.45
C PRO A 303 4.78 19.65 0.01
N PHE A 304 5.98 20.06 0.41
CA PHE A 304 6.34 20.04 1.83
C PHE A 304 5.47 21.01 2.63
N PRO A 305 5.06 20.62 3.84
CA PRO A 305 4.37 21.53 4.76
C PRO A 305 5.21 22.77 5.04
N THR A 306 4.59 23.96 5.02
CA THR A 306 5.30 25.22 5.19
C THR A 306 6.05 25.35 6.52
N THR A 307 5.57 24.66 7.55
CA THR A 307 6.16 24.65 8.89
C THR A 307 7.58 24.06 8.94
N VAL A 308 7.92 23.10 8.06
CA VAL A 308 9.25 22.44 8.09
C VAL A 308 10.38 23.37 7.63
N PHE A 309 10.07 24.39 6.83
CA PHE A 309 11.06 25.35 6.36
C PHE A 309 11.63 26.23 7.47
N LYS A 310 10.89 26.42 8.56
CA LYS A 310 11.36 27.18 9.73
C LYS A 310 12.60 26.55 10.37
N ASN A 311 12.70 25.22 10.30
CA ASN A 311 13.74 24.43 10.96
C ASN A 311 14.76 23.86 9.99
N ASN A 312 14.58 24.06 8.68
CA ASN A 312 15.51 23.59 7.66
C ASN A 312 15.58 24.59 6.49
N ILE A 313 16.52 25.52 6.58
CA ILE A 313 16.71 26.56 5.57
C ILE A 313 17.27 26.04 4.24
N GLN A 314 17.83 24.84 4.21
CA GLN A 314 18.34 24.20 2.99
C GLN A 314 17.26 23.47 2.21
N LEU A 315 16.07 23.32 2.78
CA LEU A 315 14.98 22.60 2.15
C LEU A 315 14.44 23.39 0.95
N LYS A 316 14.40 22.75 -0.22
CA LYS A 316 13.77 23.29 -1.42
C LYS A 316 12.37 22.72 -1.56
N GLN A 317 11.40 23.58 -1.87
CA GLN A 317 10.01 23.16 -2.08
C GLN A 317 9.83 22.39 -3.39
N ASN A 318 8.85 21.52 -3.45
CA ASN A 318 8.43 20.85 -4.67
C ASN A 318 7.69 21.81 -5.62
N PRO A 319 7.80 21.61 -6.95
CA PRO A 319 7.05 22.40 -7.93
C PRO A 319 5.54 22.38 -7.70
N SER A 320 4.99 21.28 -7.20
CA SER A 320 3.57 21.10 -6.87
C SER A 320 2.99 22.15 -5.90
N ALA A 321 3.84 22.81 -5.10
CA ALA A 321 3.41 23.90 -4.23
C ALA A 321 2.93 25.16 -4.98
N ARG A 322 3.20 25.25 -6.29
CA ARG A 322 2.78 26.36 -7.15
C ARG A 322 1.54 26.02 -7.98
N GLU A 323 1.08 24.79 -7.90
CA GLU A 323 -0.15 24.40 -8.60
C GLU A 323 -1.34 25.18 -8.04
N PRO A 324 -2.23 25.66 -8.91
CA PRO A 324 -3.43 26.36 -8.48
C PRO A 324 -4.37 25.41 -7.73
N GLU A 325 -5.20 25.99 -6.88
CA GLU A 325 -6.29 25.25 -6.26
C GLU A 325 -7.17 24.61 -7.33
N ARG A 326 -7.53 23.35 -7.14
CA ARG A 326 -8.34 22.60 -8.10
C ARG A 326 -9.80 22.95 -7.92
N THR A 327 -10.44 23.37 -9.01
CA THR A 327 -11.88 23.50 -9.10
C THR A 327 -12.47 22.21 -9.65
N GLY A 328 -13.40 21.62 -8.89
CA GLY A 328 -14.12 20.46 -9.38
C GLY A 328 -15.24 20.84 -10.33
N GLU A 329 -15.68 19.86 -11.13
CA GLU A 329 -16.81 20.00 -12.06
C GLU A 329 -18.10 19.54 -11.39
N ILE A 330 -19.14 20.39 -11.43
CA ILE A 330 -20.47 20.01 -10.90
C ILE A 330 -21.03 18.91 -11.79
N LYS A 331 -21.33 17.76 -11.17
CA LYS A 331 -21.95 16.63 -11.87
C LYS A 331 -23.39 16.98 -12.21
N SER A 332 -23.72 17.00 -13.50
CA SER A 332 -25.12 17.08 -13.94
C SER A 332 -25.87 15.80 -13.49
N ASN A 333 -27.02 16.00 -12.90
CA ASN A 333 -27.89 14.91 -12.44
C ASN A 333 -28.36 14.03 -13.59
#